data_78d4d7f93f035690aed305e64318e61b
#
_entry.id   78d4d7f93f035690aed305e64318e61b
#
_cell.length_a   1.000
_cell.length_b   1.000
_cell.length_c   1.000
_cell.angle_alpha   90.00
_cell.angle_beta   90.00
_cell.angle_gamma   90.00
#
_symmetry.space_group_name_H-M   'P 1'
#
loop_
_entity.id
_entity.type
_entity.pdbx_description
1 polymer ?
#
loop_
_entity_poly.entity_id
_entity_poly.type
_entity_poly.pdbx_seq_one_letter_code
_entity_poly.pdbx_strand_id
1 'polypeptide(L)'
;MSVLERNAEVGAATLGAWFARDPELRTRYRRFRRIAFGIAGSNYDISRTCNLTCEGCLFFEGSDYLAHLDDKDDAQWDAFFASEAARGVNFAYLAGAEPALRPERLHIAARHIKRGVVFTNGTIAIDPALPYRLHVSLWGNVEDTVRLRGGSSYDKAFRLYGKDPRAIFIYTVNAQNLGGVWGAAERCAATGAKLSFSIFSPTEQYRDKLAAGVTADGDYFRISSAAAHLAPDAAMLAEIRATLGEVAAAFPDTVIYAPAYNQWVTNPDSLYQIDPETGWATDCETRRAPYFRHVRTDLTTSDSKCCSPNIDCRDCRAYSMASGTAVSRFRRFAATYQGFRDWMDIAEQWCALFLREGPEPTPFTRPESAPRA
;
A
#
# COMPACT_ATOMS: atom_id res chain seq x y z
N MET A 1 32.36 7.00 -7.68
CA MET A 1 31.37 8.02 -7.21
C MET A 1 30.12 7.84 -8.02
N SER A 2 29.12 7.21 -7.42
CA SER A 2 27.83 6.93 -8.08
C SER A 2 27.04 8.23 -8.27
N VAL A 3 26.13 8.25 -9.24
CA VAL A 3 25.18 9.35 -9.50
C VAL A 3 24.33 9.71 -8.26
N LEU A 4 24.35 8.87 -7.23
CA LEU A 4 23.63 9.03 -5.96
C LEU A 4 24.25 10.03 -4.98
N GLU A 5 25.52 10.41 -5.15
CA GLU A 5 26.23 11.31 -4.23
C GLU A 5 26.13 12.81 -4.57
N ARG A 6 25.49 13.16 -5.68
CA ARG A 6 25.21 14.57 -6.02
C ARG A 6 23.79 14.98 -5.67
N ASN A 7 23.36 14.73 -4.44
CA ASN A 7 22.17 15.38 -3.91
C ASN A 7 22.51 16.82 -3.52
N ALA A 8 22.43 17.74 -4.48
CA ALA A 8 22.38 19.14 -4.17
C ALA A 8 21.22 19.35 -3.15
N GLU A 9 21.55 19.85 -1.97
CA GLU A 9 20.52 20.23 -1.00
C GLU A 9 19.61 21.26 -1.67
N VAL A 10 18.33 20.90 -1.89
CA VAL A 10 17.33 21.85 -2.34
C VAL A 10 17.12 22.82 -1.19
N GLY A 11 17.86 23.91 -1.22
CA GLY A 11 17.78 24.93 -0.19
C GLY A 11 16.45 25.67 -0.21
N ALA A 12 16.08 26.26 0.92
CA ALA A 12 14.89 27.09 1.05
C ALA A 12 14.80 28.21 -0.01
N ALA A 13 15.95 28.75 -0.43
CA ALA A 13 16.04 29.75 -1.49
C ALA A 13 15.59 29.20 -2.86
N THR A 14 15.95 27.97 -3.20
CA THR A 14 15.53 27.31 -4.45
C THR A 14 14.02 27.07 -4.46
N LEU A 15 13.45 26.53 -3.38
CA LEU A 15 12.00 26.36 -3.25
C LEU A 15 11.27 27.70 -3.30
N GLY A 16 11.83 28.73 -2.66
CA GLY A 16 11.28 30.09 -2.71
C GLY A 16 11.18 30.64 -4.13
N ALA A 17 12.23 30.45 -4.95
CA ALA A 17 12.25 30.85 -6.35
C ALA A 17 11.22 30.08 -7.19
N TRP A 18 11.09 28.78 -6.97
CA TRP A 18 10.06 27.97 -7.66
C TRP A 18 8.64 28.40 -7.30
N PHE A 19 8.38 28.67 -6.02
CA PHE A 19 7.07 29.14 -5.56
C PHE A 19 6.74 30.57 -6.00
N ALA A 20 7.73 31.42 -6.22
CA ALA A 20 7.52 32.74 -6.81
C ALA A 20 7.12 32.63 -8.29
N ARG A 21 7.70 31.65 -9.00
CA ARG A 21 7.41 31.38 -10.41
C ARG A 21 6.08 30.65 -10.60
N ASP A 22 5.69 29.78 -9.62
CA ASP A 22 4.51 28.93 -9.67
C ASP A 22 3.75 29.00 -8.33
N PRO A 23 2.83 29.98 -8.18
CA PRO A 23 2.01 30.13 -6.98
C PRO A 23 1.06 28.95 -6.73
N GLU A 24 0.62 28.26 -7.79
CA GLU A 24 -0.23 27.06 -7.67
C GLU A 24 0.53 25.91 -7.02
N LEU A 25 1.75 25.64 -7.47
CA LEU A 25 2.63 24.65 -6.88
C LEU A 25 2.90 24.93 -5.39
N ARG A 26 3.05 26.21 -5.01
CA ARG A 26 3.16 26.63 -3.62
C ARG A 26 1.91 26.25 -2.81
N THR A 27 0.73 26.46 -3.38
CA THR A 27 -0.56 26.17 -2.74
C THR A 27 -0.72 24.65 -2.55
N ARG A 28 -0.41 23.85 -3.57
CA ARG A 28 -0.39 22.39 -3.53
C ARG A 28 0.56 21.87 -2.45
N TYR A 29 1.79 22.38 -2.41
CA TYR A 29 2.79 22.00 -1.41
C TYR A 29 2.36 22.35 0.03
N ARG A 30 1.76 23.51 0.25
CA ARG A 30 1.23 23.89 1.56
C ARG A 30 0.09 22.98 2.01
N ARG A 31 -0.82 22.65 1.09
CA ARG A 31 -1.91 21.70 1.35
C ARG A 31 -1.33 20.33 1.72
N PHE A 32 -0.41 19.80 0.94
CA PHE A 32 0.25 18.54 1.23
C PHE A 32 0.88 18.53 2.63
N ARG A 33 1.68 19.54 2.93
CA ARG A 33 2.32 19.65 4.26
C ARG A 33 1.32 19.66 5.40
N ARG A 34 0.21 20.37 5.25
CA ARG A 34 -0.82 20.46 6.28
C ARG A 34 -1.47 19.11 6.58
N ILE A 35 -1.76 18.30 5.55
CA ILE A 35 -2.52 17.05 5.70
C ILE A 35 -1.65 15.82 5.92
N ALA A 36 -0.44 15.80 5.39
CA ALA A 36 0.45 14.63 5.42
C ALA A 36 1.56 14.73 6.48
N PHE A 37 1.97 15.94 6.85
CA PHE A 37 3.04 16.11 7.84
C PHE A 37 2.59 15.65 9.23
N GLY A 38 3.45 14.86 9.88
CA GLY A 38 3.15 14.32 11.23
C GLY A 38 2.34 13.03 11.24
N ILE A 39 2.14 12.38 10.07
CA ILE A 39 1.58 11.04 10.05
C ILE A 39 2.59 10.05 10.63
N ALA A 40 2.16 9.34 11.66
CA ALA A 40 2.88 8.25 12.30
C ALA A 40 2.05 6.98 12.14
N GLY A 41 2.39 6.18 11.11
CA GLY A 41 1.64 4.97 10.76
C GLY A 41 2.20 3.71 11.36
N SER A 42 1.33 2.70 11.57
CA SER A 42 1.73 1.34 11.92
C SER A 42 0.77 0.33 11.28
N ASN A 43 1.24 -0.90 11.03
CA ASN A 43 0.47 -1.95 10.37
C ASN A 43 -0.01 -2.99 11.38
N TYR A 44 -1.27 -3.39 11.25
CA TYR A 44 -1.93 -4.32 12.16
C TYR A 44 -2.63 -5.41 11.37
N ASP A 45 -2.29 -6.65 11.66
CA ASP A 45 -3.02 -7.82 11.18
C ASP A 45 -4.23 -8.03 12.07
N ILE A 46 -5.41 -7.71 11.55
CA ILE A 46 -6.67 -7.69 12.30
C ILE A 46 -7.30 -9.07 12.41
N SER A 47 -7.08 -9.92 11.42
CA SER A 47 -7.67 -11.27 11.35
C SER A 47 -6.65 -12.28 10.85
N ARG A 48 -6.69 -13.48 11.41
CA ARG A 48 -5.94 -14.64 10.92
C ARG A 48 -6.66 -15.40 9.80
N THR A 49 -7.94 -15.13 9.59
CA THR A 49 -8.79 -15.88 8.66
C THR A 49 -9.14 -15.05 7.42
N CYS A 50 -9.29 -15.71 6.29
CA CYS A 50 -9.80 -15.16 5.05
C CYS A 50 -10.81 -16.12 4.42
N ASN A 51 -11.73 -15.59 3.66
CA ASN A 51 -12.68 -16.38 2.85
C ASN A 51 -12.28 -16.48 1.37
N LEU A 52 -11.03 -16.14 1.04
CA LEU A 52 -10.40 -16.33 -0.27
C LEU A 52 -9.04 -17.00 -0.11
N THR A 53 -8.55 -17.62 -1.20
CA THR A 53 -7.26 -18.30 -1.28
C THR A 53 -6.45 -17.74 -2.45
N CYS A 54 -6.00 -16.48 -2.30
CA CYS A 54 -5.30 -15.77 -3.36
C CYS A 54 -3.91 -16.36 -3.59
N GLU A 55 -3.54 -16.57 -4.86
CA GLU A 55 -2.18 -16.95 -5.22
C GLU A 55 -1.17 -15.88 -4.78
N GLY A 56 -0.06 -16.29 -4.16
CA GLY A 56 0.96 -15.37 -3.68
C GLY A 56 0.45 -14.38 -2.63
N CYS A 57 -0.49 -14.81 -1.79
CA CYS A 57 -1.06 -13.97 -0.74
C CYS A 57 0.01 -13.57 0.28
N LEU A 58 0.25 -12.28 0.44
CA LEU A 58 1.30 -11.75 1.34
C LEU A 58 1.14 -12.21 2.79
N PHE A 59 -0.07 -12.50 3.24
CA PHE A 59 -0.35 -12.96 4.59
C PHE A 59 -0.07 -14.45 4.74
N PHE A 60 -0.60 -15.29 3.86
CA PHE A 60 -0.51 -16.74 3.98
C PHE A 60 0.79 -17.35 3.41
N GLU A 61 1.51 -16.59 2.60
CA GLU A 61 2.85 -16.97 2.17
C GLU A 61 3.90 -16.70 3.25
N GLY A 62 3.55 -16.00 4.31
CA GLY A 62 4.39 -15.88 5.48
C GLY A 62 4.48 -17.22 6.20
N SER A 63 5.70 -17.76 6.38
CA SER A 63 5.95 -19.02 7.06
C SER A 63 5.49 -19.04 8.53
N ASP A 64 5.26 -17.86 9.10
CA ASP A 64 5.00 -17.69 10.52
C ASP A 64 3.53 -17.43 10.88
N TYR A 65 2.62 -17.26 9.90
CA TYR A 65 1.22 -16.95 10.22
C TYR A 65 0.53 -18.04 11.06
N LEU A 66 0.93 -19.30 10.90
CA LEU A 66 0.42 -20.44 11.68
C LEU A 66 0.93 -20.43 13.14
N ALA A 67 2.09 -19.84 13.37
CA ALA A 67 2.70 -19.75 14.70
C ALA A 67 2.05 -18.67 15.58
N HIS A 68 1.36 -17.69 14.97
CA HIS A 68 0.73 -16.59 15.68
C HIS A 68 -0.76 -16.82 15.86
N LEU A 69 -1.18 -16.94 17.13
CA LEU A 69 -2.57 -17.19 17.49
C LEU A 69 -3.45 -15.96 17.25
N ASP A 70 -4.73 -16.18 17.15
CA ASP A 70 -5.77 -15.15 17.10
C ASP A 70 -6.70 -15.33 18.29
N ASP A 71 -6.12 -15.29 19.50
CA ASP A 71 -6.73 -15.63 20.77
C ASP A 71 -7.02 -14.41 21.68
N LYS A 72 -6.67 -13.21 21.22
CA LYS A 72 -6.86 -11.99 21.99
C LYS A 72 -8.32 -11.53 21.96
N ASP A 73 -8.85 -11.24 23.14
CA ASP A 73 -10.19 -10.70 23.29
C ASP A 73 -10.28 -9.19 22.99
N ASP A 74 -11.49 -8.65 22.94
CA ASP A 74 -11.76 -7.26 22.62
C ASP A 74 -11.12 -6.29 23.63
N ALA A 75 -11.03 -6.66 24.92
CA ALA A 75 -10.43 -5.81 25.95
C ALA A 75 -8.90 -5.72 25.76
N GLN A 76 -8.26 -6.81 25.35
CA GLN A 76 -6.83 -6.84 25.04
C GLN A 76 -6.53 -6.01 23.77
N TRP A 77 -7.36 -6.10 22.73
CA TRP A 77 -7.27 -5.26 21.54
C TRP A 77 -7.49 -3.78 21.86
N ASP A 78 -8.44 -3.45 22.73
CA ASP A 78 -8.71 -2.07 23.15
C ASP A 78 -7.52 -1.47 23.92
N ALA A 79 -7.00 -2.18 24.88
CA ALA A 79 -5.81 -1.77 25.63
C ALA A 79 -4.59 -1.62 24.72
N PHE A 80 -4.43 -2.51 23.73
CA PHE A 80 -3.36 -2.45 22.76
C PHE A 80 -3.46 -1.18 21.90
N PHE A 81 -4.61 -0.89 21.25
CA PHE A 81 -4.77 0.31 20.43
C PHE A 81 -4.68 1.60 21.26
N ALA A 82 -5.11 1.59 22.51
CA ALA A 82 -4.88 2.71 23.44
C ALA A 82 -3.37 2.95 23.64
N SER A 83 -2.58 1.89 23.81
CA SER A 83 -1.12 1.99 23.94
C SER A 83 -0.44 2.47 22.66
N GLU A 84 -0.90 2.05 21.48
CA GLU A 84 -0.38 2.53 20.19
C GLU A 84 -0.66 4.03 20.00
N ALA A 85 -1.87 4.48 20.33
CA ALA A 85 -2.18 5.91 20.30
C ALA A 85 -1.32 6.70 21.29
N ALA A 86 -1.11 6.19 22.52
CA ALA A 86 -0.23 6.81 23.52
C ALA A 86 1.24 6.85 23.05
N ARG A 87 1.68 5.86 22.27
CA ARG A 87 3.01 5.83 21.63
C ARG A 87 3.17 6.88 20.51
N GLY A 88 2.09 7.54 20.13
CA GLY A 88 2.08 8.58 19.09
C GLY A 88 1.66 8.09 17.70
N VAL A 89 1.20 6.84 17.56
CA VAL A 89 0.61 6.36 16.29
C VAL A 89 -0.73 7.04 16.07
N ASN A 90 -0.89 7.67 14.91
CA ASN A 90 -2.09 8.41 14.52
C ASN A 90 -2.67 8.00 13.18
N PHE A 91 -2.12 6.94 12.58
CA PHE A 91 -2.58 6.37 11.32
C PHE A 91 -2.47 4.83 11.36
N ALA A 92 -3.58 4.13 11.12
CA ALA A 92 -3.63 2.68 11.16
C ALA A 92 -3.71 2.08 9.73
N TYR A 93 -2.78 1.20 9.39
CA TYR A 93 -2.90 0.29 8.25
C TYR A 93 -3.52 -1.01 8.78
N LEU A 94 -4.81 -1.21 8.54
CA LEU A 94 -5.58 -2.35 9.05
C LEU A 94 -5.63 -3.42 7.95
N ALA A 95 -4.80 -4.42 8.10
CA ALA A 95 -4.55 -5.50 7.17
C ALA A 95 -4.80 -6.87 7.82
N GLY A 96 -4.09 -7.85 7.40
CA GLY A 96 -4.17 -9.23 7.87
C GLY A 96 -4.78 -10.12 6.82
N ALA A 97 -5.41 -11.25 7.21
CA ALA A 97 -6.01 -12.09 6.20
C ALA A 97 -7.22 -11.36 5.57
N GLU A 98 -8.32 -11.18 6.28
CA GLU A 98 -9.45 -10.36 5.86
C GLU A 98 -10.03 -9.59 7.05
N PRO A 99 -9.79 -8.28 7.16
CA PRO A 99 -10.24 -7.48 8.29
C PRO A 99 -11.77 -7.42 8.46
N ALA A 100 -12.53 -7.51 7.38
CA ALA A 100 -13.99 -7.44 7.44
C ALA A 100 -14.63 -8.66 8.15
N LEU A 101 -13.85 -9.72 8.43
CA LEU A 101 -14.27 -10.86 9.25
C LEU A 101 -14.18 -10.56 10.76
N ARG A 102 -13.58 -9.45 11.15
CA ARG A 102 -13.43 -8.99 12.53
C ARG A 102 -13.88 -7.53 12.70
N PRO A 103 -15.16 -7.23 12.41
CA PRO A 103 -15.67 -5.86 12.45
C PRO A 103 -15.50 -5.21 13.83
N GLU A 104 -15.59 -5.97 14.92
CA GLU A 104 -15.37 -5.51 16.29
C GLU A 104 -13.99 -4.88 16.48
N ARG A 105 -12.95 -5.47 15.89
CA ARG A 105 -11.57 -4.96 15.98
C ARG A 105 -11.37 -3.69 15.17
N LEU A 106 -12.07 -3.54 14.04
CA LEU A 106 -12.07 -2.29 13.27
C LEU A 106 -12.68 -1.14 14.08
N HIS A 107 -13.77 -1.40 14.80
CA HIS A 107 -14.38 -0.42 15.71
C HIS A 107 -13.49 -0.09 16.89
N ILE A 108 -12.83 -1.08 17.47
CA ILE A 108 -11.87 -0.88 18.55
C ILE A 108 -10.72 0.02 18.06
N ALA A 109 -10.09 -0.30 16.93
CA ALA A 109 -9.04 0.54 16.36
C ALA A 109 -9.51 1.99 16.15
N ALA A 110 -10.74 2.16 15.64
CA ALA A 110 -11.33 3.47 15.37
C ALA A 110 -11.64 4.29 16.63
N ARG A 111 -11.75 3.68 17.81
CA ARG A 111 -11.87 4.44 19.07
C ARG A 111 -10.60 5.23 19.39
N HIS A 112 -9.45 4.67 19.10
CA HIS A 112 -8.14 5.21 19.49
C HIS A 112 -7.40 5.92 18.34
N ILE A 113 -7.49 5.39 17.12
CA ILE A 113 -6.79 5.91 15.94
C ILE A 113 -7.83 6.24 14.86
N LYS A 114 -8.14 7.53 14.67
CA LYS A 114 -9.24 7.99 13.81
C LYS A 114 -8.90 8.02 12.31
N ARG A 115 -7.63 7.87 11.94
CA ARG A 115 -7.15 7.93 10.56
C ARG A 115 -6.55 6.59 10.18
N GLY A 116 -6.77 6.16 8.94
CA GLY A 116 -6.20 4.91 8.47
C GLY A 116 -6.84 4.39 7.21
N VAL A 117 -6.42 3.20 6.85
CA VAL A 117 -6.92 2.45 5.71
C VAL A 117 -7.20 1.01 6.12
N VAL A 118 -8.29 0.46 5.64
CA VAL A 118 -8.62 -0.97 5.72
C VAL A 118 -8.37 -1.60 4.35
N PHE A 119 -7.55 -2.63 4.31
CA PHE A 119 -7.30 -3.44 3.11
C PHE A 119 -8.27 -4.62 3.11
N THR A 120 -9.19 -4.67 2.15
CA THR A 120 -10.21 -5.71 2.11
C THR A 120 -10.29 -6.40 0.75
N ASN A 121 -10.69 -7.65 0.76
CA ASN A 121 -10.96 -8.40 -0.46
C ASN A 121 -12.33 -8.03 -1.10
N GLY A 122 -13.13 -7.19 -0.44
CA GLY A 122 -14.39 -6.67 -0.97
C GLY A 122 -15.58 -7.62 -0.88
N THR A 123 -15.46 -8.75 -0.19
CA THR A 123 -16.56 -9.75 -0.10
C THR A 123 -17.55 -9.50 1.02
N ILE A 124 -17.22 -8.67 2.00
CA ILE A 124 -18.04 -8.37 3.17
C ILE A 124 -18.13 -6.86 3.32
N ALA A 125 -19.32 -6.33 3.63
CA ALA A 125 -19.52 -4.91 3.84
C ALA A 125 -18.83 -4.45 5.16
N ILE A 126 -18.16 -3.32 5.10
CA ILE A 126 -17.54 -2.65 6.25
C ILE A 126 -18.47 -1.51 6.69
N ASP A 127 -18.76 -1.43 7.99
CA ASP A 127 -19.66 -0.45 8.58
C ASP A 127 -19.35 0.98 8.07
N PRO A 128 -20.35 1.70 7.50
CA PRO A 128 -20.16 3.06 7.01
C PRO A 128 -19.79 4.07 8.09
N ALA A 129 -20.04 3.79 9.36
CA ALA A 129 -19.64 4.64 10.48
C ALA A 129 -18.12 4.68 10.72
N LEU A 130 -17.36 3.70 10.21
CA LEU A 130 -15.91 3.69 10.35
C LEU A 130 -15.25 4.80 9.52
N PRO A 131 -14.28 5.55 10.09
CA PRO A 131 -13.72 6.75 9.46
C PRO A 131 -12.65 6.46 8.39
N TYR A 132 -12.33 5.20 8.14
CA TYR A 132 -11.19 4.77 7.35
C TYR A 132 -11.40 4.86 5.84
N ARG A 133 -10.32 5.03 5.07
CA ARG A 133 -10.28 4.64 3.65
C ARG A 133 -10.46 3.13 3.53
N LEU A 134 -11.08 2.70 2.44
CA LEU A 134 -11.24 1.28 2.12
C LEU A 134 -10.50 1.00 0.82
N HIS A 135 -9.45 0.20 0.88
CA HIS A 135 -8.75 -0.28 -0.30
C HIS A 135 -9.29 -1.65 -0.67
N VAL A 136 -10.09 -1.68 -1.72
CA VAL A 136 -10.79 -2.88 -2.17
C VAL A 136 -9.98 -3.56 -3.27
N SER A 137 -9.48 -4.75 -3.01
CA SER A 137 -8.58 -5.46 -3.93
C SER A 137 -9.31 -6.01 -5.15
N LEU A 138 -8.80 -5.72 -6.36
CA LEU A 138 -9.18 -6.34 -7.63
C LEU A 138 -7.99 -7.07 -8.24
N TRP A 139 -8.23 -8.22 -8.89
CA TRP A 139 -7.19 -9.04 -9.53
C TRP A 139 -7.61 -9.50 -10.94
N GLY A 140 -8.15 -8.63 -11.74
CA GLY A 140 -8.63 -8.93 -13.07
C GLY A 140 -10.15 -8.80 -13.20
N ASN A 141 -10.71 -9.45 -14.21
CA ASN A 141 -12.13 -9.61 -14.42
C ASN A 141 -12.74 -10.71 -13.52
N VAL A 142 -13.96 -11.13 -13.80
CA VAL A 142 -14.66 -12.19 -13.03
C VAL A 142 -13.88 -13.51 -13.08
N GLU A 143 -13.42 -13.93 -14.25
CA GLU A 143 -12.71 -15.19 -14.46
C GLU A 143 -11.34 -15.18 -13.78
N ASP A 144 -10.57 -14.10 -13.96
CA ASP A 144 -9.27 -13.92 -13.30
C ASP A 144 -9.42 -13.95 -11.79
N THR A 145 -10.46 -13.32 -11.26
CA THR A 145 -10.71 -13.27 -9.81
C THR A 145 -10.97 -14.67 -9.26
N VAL A 146 -11.76 -15.51 -9.95
CA VAL A 146 -11.98 -16.89 -9.53
C VAL A 146 -10.68 -17.69 -9.62
N ARG A 147 -9.95 -17.56 -10.72
CA ARG A 147 -8.71 -18.28 -10.98
C ARG A 147 -7.60 -17.91 -10.01
N LEU A 148 -7.37 -16.61 -9.79
CA LEU A 148 -6.23 -16.08 -9.01
C LEU A 148 -6.53 -15.95 -7.50
N ARG A 149 -7.81 -15.80 -7.12
CA ARG A 149 -8.18 -15.57 -5.72
C ARG A 149 -9.01 -16.68 -5.09
N GLY A 150 -9.34 -17.72 -5.85
CA GLY A 150 -10.09 -18.87 -5.34
C GLY A 150 -11.55 -18.59 -5.00
N GLY A 151 -12.11 -17.47 -5.46
CA GLY A 151 -13.50 -17.13 -5.19
C GLY A 151 -14.05 -15.98 -6.01
N SER A 152 -15.37 -15.91 -6.16
CA SER A 152 -16.07 -14.90 -6.94
C SER A 152 -16.26 -13.61 -6.11
N SER A 153 -15.25 -12.76 -6.09
CA SER A 153 -15.31 -11.49 -5.33
C SER A 153 -15.57 -10.25 -6.21
N TYR A 154 -15.35 -10.30 -7.52
CA TYR A 154 -15.39 -9.13 -8.40
C TYR A 154 -16.73 -8.39 -8.37
N ASP A 155 -17.82 -9.04 -8.75
CA ASP A 155 -19.16 -8.41 -8.79
C ASP A 155 -19.65 -8.03 -7.39
N LYS A 156 -19.29 -8.83 -6.38
CA LYS A 156 -19.67 -8.57 -5.00
C LYS A 156 -18.98 -7.31 -4.48
N ALA A 157 -17.70 -7.11 -4.78
CA ALA A 157 -16.96 -5.92 -4.42
C ALA A 157 -17.58 -4.65 -5.03
N PHE A 158 -17.91 -4.66 -6.32
CA PHE A 158 -18.59 -3.52 -6.95
C PHE A 158 -19.98 -3.24 -6.39
N ARG A 159 -20.75 -4.28 -6.07
CA ARG A 159 -22.06 -4.12 -5.45
C ARG A 159 -21.97 -3.49 -4.06
N LEU A 160 -20.99 -3.87 -3.25
CA LEU A 160 -20.83 -3.38 -1.89
C LEU A 160 -20.14 -2.00 -1.84
N TYR A 161 -19.15 -1.77 -2.70
CA TYR A 161 -18.24 -0.64 -2.58
C TYR A 161 -18.24 0.32 -3.76
N GLY A 162 -18.87 -0.02 -4.88
CA GLY A 162 -18.86 0.81 -6.09
C GLY A 162 -19.43 2.22 -5.91
N LYS A 163 -20.23 2.45 -4.85
CA LYS A 163 -20.80 3.77 -4.50
C LYS A 163 -20.34 4.25 -3.12
N ASP A 164 -19.45 3.54 -2.43
CA ASP A 164 -18.92 3.97 -1.13
C ASP A 164 -17.82 5.04 -1.35
N PRO A 165 -18.03 6.28 -0.87
CA PRO A 165 -17.05 7.36 -1.09
C PRO A 165 -15.71 7.15 -0.37
N ARG A 166 -15.66 6.17 0.53
CA ARG A 166 -14.41 5.78 1.21
C ARG A 166 -13.58 4.83 0.36
N ALA A 167 -14.22 4.10 -0.57
CA ALA A 167 -13.59 3.02 -1.30
C ALA A 167 -12.74 3.53 -2.46
N ILE A 168 -11.57 2.90 -2.60
CA ILE A 168 -10.72 2.96 -3.78
C ILE A 168 -10.45 1.51 -4.16
N PHE A 169 -10.76 1.14 -5.39
CA PHE A 169 -10.40 -0.15 -5.92
C PHE A 169 -8.91 -0.17 -6.24
N ILE A 170 -8.20 -1.18 -5.74
CA ILE A 170 -6.77 -1.37 -5.98
C ILE A 170 -6.62 -2.62 -6.86
N TYR A 171 -6.29 -2.39 -8.13
CA TYR A 171 -6.04 -3.47 -9.06
C TYR A 171 -4.59 -3.95 -8.89
N THR A 172 -4.41 -5.18 -8.45
CA THR A 172 -3.09 -5.80 -8.36
C THR A 172 -2.72 -6.38 -9.71
N VAL A 173 -1.93 -5.63 -10.47
CA VAL A 173 -1.42 -6.03 -11.78
C VAL A 173 -0.34 -7.10 -11.60
N ASN A 174 -0.45 -8.16 -12.38
CA ASN A 174 0.51 -9.26 -12.41
C ASN A 174 0.68 -9.78 -13.86
N ALA A 175 1.58 -10.72 -14.06
CA ALA A 175 1.90 -11.25 -15.39
C ALA A 175 0.73 -11.94 -16.12
N GLN A 176 -0.39 -12.21 -15.43
CA GLN A 176 -1.50 -12.98 -16.00
C GLN A 176 -2.81 -12.18 -16.14
N ASN A 177 -2.85 -10.89 -15.71
CA ASN A 177 -4.11 -10.14 -15.67
C ASN A 177 -4.08 -8.74 -16.26
N LEU A 178 -2.99 -8.36 -16.94
CA LEU A 178 -2.83 -7.01 -17.50
C LEU A 178 -3.99 -6.63 -18.45
N GLY A 179 -4.50 -7.58 -19.22
CA GLY A 179 -5.61 -7.37 -20.15
C GLY A 179 -6.93 -6.95 -19.48
N GLY A 180 -7.12 -7.21 -18.17
CA GLY A 180 -8.32 -6.83 -17.43
C GLY A 180 -8.35 -5.40 -16.91
N VAL A 181 -7.26 -4.64 -17.05
CA VAL A 181 -7.11 -3.29 -16.47
C VAL A 181 -8.11 -2.29 -17.06
N TRP A 182 -8.30 -2.30 -18.38
CA TRP A 182 -9.25 -1.43 -19.07
C TRP A 182 -10.68 -1.66 -18.60
N GLY A 183 -11.14 -2.91 -18.57
CA GLY A 183 -12.49 -3.25 -18.12
C GLY A 183 -12.75 -2.88 -16.65
N ALA A 184 -11.71 -2.96 -15.81
CA ALA A 184 -11.81 -2.49 -14.43
C ALA A 184 -11.96 -0.95 -14.34
N ALA A 185 -11.24 -0.20 -15.17
CA ALA A 185 -11.34 1.26 -15.24
C ALA A 185 -12.71 1.71 -15.75
N GLU A 186 -13.21 1.11 -16.83
CA GLU A 186 -14.55 1.35 -17.37
C GLU A 186 -15.62 1.09 -16.32
N ARG A 187 -15.51 -0.02 -15.59
CA ARG A 187 -16.49 -0.35 -14.55
C ARG A 187 -16.42 0.61 -13.37
N CYS A 188 -15.24 1.02 -12.94
CA CYS A 188 -15.10 2.05 -11.92
C CYS A 188 -15.71 3.38 -12.39
N ALA A 189 -15.43 3.81 -13.61
CA ALA A 189 -16.02 5.02 -14.19
C ALA A 189 -17.54 4.96 -14.24
N ALA A 190 -18.12 3.83 -14.67
CA ALA A 190 -19.56 3.63 -14.75
C ALA A 190 -20.26 3.65 -13.37
N THR A 191 -19.56 3.28 -12.30
CA THR A 191 -20.12 3.29 -10.94
C THR A 191 -19.78 4.56 -10.15
N GLY A 192 -18.88 5.40 -10.66
CA GLY A 192 -18.33 6.57 -9.95
C GLY A 192 -17.26 6.22 -8.92
N ALA A 193 -16.81 4.97 -8.90
CA ALA A 193 -15.75 4.51 -8.00
C ALA A 193 -14.37 5.01 -8.46
N LYS A 194 -13.42 5.06 -7.53
CA LYS A 194 -12.02 5.36 -7.82
C LYS A 194 -11.20 4.07 -7.99
N LEU A 195 -10.19 4.15 -8.84
CA LEU A 195 -9.28 3.05 -9.15
C LEU A 195 -7.82 3.49 -8.96
N SER A 196 -6.99 2.61 -8.47
CA SER A 196 -5.53 2.74 -8.52
C SER A 196 -4.89 1.37 -8.72
N PHE A 197 -3.56 1.35 -8.84
CA PHE A 197 -2.83 0.14 -9.20
C PHE A 197 -1.79 -0.21 -8.15
N SER A 198 -1.63 -1.51 -7.93
CA SER A 198 -0.48 -2.13 -7.27
C SER A 198 0.17 -3.10 -8.26
N ILE A 199 1.48 -3.26 -8.19
CA ILE A 199 2.16 -4.31 -8.96
C ILE A 199 2.43 -5.47 -8.02
N PHE A 200 2.14 -6.69 -8.48
CA PHE A 200 2.38 -7.90 -7.71
C PHE A 200 3.84 -7.96 -7.26
N SER A 201 4.03 -8.22 -5.97
CA SER A 201 5.34 -8.32 -5.34
C SER A 201 5.45 -9.70 -4.70
N PRO A 202 6.31 -10.58 -5.22
CA PRO A 202 6.44 -11.94 -4.70
C PRO A 202 7.05 -11.94 -3.30
N THR A 203 6.63 -12.91 -2.48
CA THR A 203 7.35 -13.28 -1.28
C THR A 203 8.48 -14.24 -1.62
N GLU A 204 9.46 -14.38 -0.72
CA GLU A 204 10.53 -15.37 -0.87
C GLU A 204 9.94 -16.79 -0.94
N GLN A 205 8.98 -17.10 -0.06
CA GLN A 205 8.31 -18.40 -0.03
C GLN A 205 7.56 -18.71 -1.32
N TYR A 206 6.90 -17.71 -1.94
CA TYR A 206 6.25 -17.91 -3.24
C TYR A 206 7.27 -18.31 -4.31
N ARG A 207 8.44 -17.69 -4.34
CA ARG A 207 9.52 -18.04 -5.26
C ARG A 207 10.10 -19.43 -5.00
N ASP A 208 10.34 -19.76 -3.73
CA ASP A 208 10.87 -21.06 -3.33
C ASP A 208 9.91 -22.20 -3.73
N LYS A 209 8.61 -22.01 -3.53
CA LYS A 209 7.58 -22.96 -3.95
C LYS A 209 7.52 -23.14 -5.46
N LEU A 210 7.61 -22.04 -6.22
CA LEU A 210 7.70 -22.10 -7.68
C LEU A 210 8.93 -22.88 -8.13
N ALA A 211 10.10 -22.59 -7.56
CA ALA A 211 11.34 -23.28 -7.87
C ALA A 211 11.29 -24.78 -7.51
N ALA A 212 10.57 -25.15 -6.47
CA ALA A 212 10.35 -26.52 -6.05
C ALA A 212 9.21 -27.23 -6.82
N GLY A 213 8.52 -26.55 -7.72
CA GLY A 213 7.41 -27.12 -8.49
C GLY A 213 6.15 -27.39 -7.66
N VAL A 214 6.00 -26.71 -6.51
CA VAL A 214 4.81 -26.85 -5.66
C VAL A 214 3.63 -26.17 -6.33
N THR A 215 2.49 -26.85 -6.47
CA THR A 215 1.27 -26.31 -7.09
C THR A 215 0.18 -25.96 -6.08
N ALA A 216 0.20 -26.58 -4.91
CA ALA A 216 -0.69 -26.26 -3.78
C ALA A 216 -0.07 -26.79 -2.49
N ASP A 217 -0.21 -26.02 -1.39
CA ASP A 217 0.05 -26.52 -0.06
C ASP A 217 -0.97 -25.93 0.92
N GLY A 218 -1.67 -26.80 1.65
CA GLY A 218 -2.66 -26.41 2.64
C GLY A 218 -3.90 -25.70 2.09
N ASP A 219 -4.72 -25.18 3.00
CA ASP A 219 -6.06 -24.65 2.71
C ASP A 219 -6.04 -23.26 2.07
N TYR A 220 -4.97 -22.49 2.25
CA TYR A 220 -4.90 -21.08 1.88
C TYR A 220 -3.89 -20.77 0.78
N PHE A 221 -3.12 -21.75 0.34
CA PHE A 221 -2.10 -21.54 -0.66
C PHE A 221 -2.38 -22.34 -1.94
N ARG A 222 -2.22 -21.66 -3.07
CA ARG A 222 -2.28 -22.26 -4.39
C ARG A 222 -1.41 -21.50 -5.37
N ILE A 223 -0.81 -22.23 -6.30
CA ILE A 223 -0.19 -21.70 -7.50
C ILE A 223 -1.04 -22.15 -8.69
N SER A 224 -1.52 -21.20 -9.49
CA SER A 224 -2.39 -21.48 -10.62
C SER A 224 -1.64 -22.21 -11.76
N SER A 225 -0.32 -21.96 -11.87
CA SER A 225 0.55 -22.67 -12.84
C SER A 225 2.01 -22.49 -12.45
N ALA A 226 2.76 -23.60 -12.38
CA ALA A 226 4.20 -23.54 -12.19
C ALA A 226 4.95 -22.93 -13.40
N ALA A 227 4.32 -22.92 -14.59
CA ALA A 227 4.90 -22.34 -15.80
C ALA A 227 4.59 -20.85 -15.99
N ALA A 228 3.64 -20.30 -15.22
CA ALA A 228 3.16 -18.93 -15.39
C ALA A 228 3.01 -18.25 -14.00
N HIS A 229 4.14 -17.85 -13.41
CA HIS A 229 4.14 -17.12 -12.16
C HIS A 229 3.56 -15.71 -12.31
N LEU A 230 3.16 -15.10 -11.19
CA LEU A 230 2.52 -13.78 -11.18
C LEU A 230 3.51 -12.61 -11.24
N ALA A 231 4.78 -12.83 -10.89
CA ALA A 231 5.77 -11.76 -10.82
C ALA A 231 6.11 -11.25 -12.25
N PRO A 232 5.96 -9.95 -12.51
CA PRO A 232 6.33 -9.39 -13.80
C PRO A 232 7.86 -9.35 -13.96
N ASP A 233 8.34 -9.68 -15.14
CA ASP A 233 9.71 -9.45 -15.56
C ASP A 233 9.90 -8.02 -16.12
N ALA A 234 11.12 -7.71 -16.59
CA ALA A 234 11.45 -6.38 -17.12
C ALA A 234 10.64 -6.01 -18.38
N ALA A 235 10.36 -6.98 -19.27
CA ALA A 235 9.55 -6.74 -20.45
C ALA A 235 8.10 -6.48 -20.07
N MET A 236 7.54 -7.28 -19.20
CA MET A 236 6.19 -7.09 -18.65
C MET A 236 6.06 -5.75 -17.89
N LEU A 237 7.07 -5.31 -17.14
CA LEU A 237 7.05 -3.99 -16.48
C LEU A 237 6.96 -2.84 -17.50
N ALA A 238 7.55 -2.97 -18.67
CA ALA A 238 7.42 -1.98 -19.74
C ALA A 238 5.99 -1.97 -20.33
N GLU A 239 5.38 -3.12 -20.54
CA GLU A 239 3.98 -3.23 -20.98
C GLU A 239 3.01 -2.70 -19.92
N ILE A 240 3.22 -3.02 -18.65
CA ILE A 240 2.46 -2.49 -17.52
C ILE A 240 2.55 -0.96 -17.52
N ARG A 241 3.75 -0.39 -17.71
CA ARG A 241 3.95 1.07 -17.77
C ARG A 241 3.09 1.70 -18.85
N ALA A 242 3.14 1.16 -20.06
CA ALA A 242 2.38 1.67 -21.19
C ALA A 242 0.88 1.60 -20.92
N THR A 243 0.37 0.41 -20.59
CA THR A 243 -1.06 0.18 -20.32
C THR A 243 -1.60 1.05 -19.21
N LEU A 244 -0.93 1.12 -18.05
CA LEU A 244 -1.38 1.94 -16.93
C LEU A 244 -1.34 3.43 -17.24
N GLY A 245 -0.35 3.88 -18.03
CA GLY A 245 -0.27 5.25 -18.51
C GLY A 245 -1.43 5.62 -19.42
N GLU A 246 -1.77 4.77 -20.38
CA GLU A 246 -2.92 4.95 -21.30
C GLU A 246 -4.25 4.97 -20.53
N VAL A 247 -4.45 4.01 -19.62
CA VAL A 247 -5.69 3.93 -18.83
C VAL A 247 -5.82 5.14 -17.90
N ALA A 248 -4.75 5.59 -17.25
CA ALA A 248 -4.79 6.79 -16.42
C ALA A 248 -5.11 8.06 -17.23
N ALA A 249 -4.60 8.16 -18.47
CA ALA A 249 -4.91 9.26 -19.37
C ALA A 249 -6.35 9.21 -19.89
N ALA A 250 -6.89 8.01 -20.14
CA ALA A 250 -8.26 7.83 -20.63
C ALA A 250 -9.33 8.05 -19.55
N PHE A 251 -9.01 7.81 -18.28
CA PHE A 251 -9.94 7.91 -17.15
C PHE A 251 -9.41 8.84 -16.03
N PRO A 252 -9.11 10.12 -16.31
CA PRO A 252 -8.44 11.02 -15.36
C PRO A 252 -9.28 11.29 -14.10
N ASP A 253 -10.60 11.25 -14.20
CA ASP A 253 -11.51 11.45 -13.08
C ASP A 253 -11.72 10.19 -12.21
N THR A 254 -11.29 9.03 -12.72
CA THR A 254 -11.52 7.72 -12.08
C THR A 254 -10.21 7.16 -11.50
N VAL A 255 -9.12 7.28 -12.26
CA VAL A 255 -7.84 6.66 -11.93
C VAL A 255 -6.96 7.61 -11.13
N ILE A 256 -6.58 7.20 -9.94
CA ILE A 256 -5.64 7.91 -9.06
C ILE A 256 -4.25 7.31 -9.29
N TYR A 257 -3.52 7.81 -10.30
CA TYR A 257 -2.21 7.27 -10.66
C TYR A 257 -1.35 8.30 -11.41
N ALA A 258 -0.34 8.83 -10.75
CA ALA A 258 0.52 9.86 -11.32
C ALA A 258 1.50 9.28 -12.35
N PRO A 259 1.72 9.94 -13.51
CA PRO A 259 2.66 9.48 -14.53
C PRO A 259 4.09 9.29 -14.00
N ALA A 260 4.57 10.20 -13.17
CA ALA A 260 5.90 10.10 -12.57
C ALA A 260 6.01 8.90 -11.60
N TYR A 261 4.93 8.57 -10.87
CA TYR A 261 4.87 7.36 -10.06
C TYR A 261 4.89 6.10 -10.92
N ASN A 262 4.10 6.07 -11.99
CA ASN A 262 4.10 4.97 -12.96
C ASN A 262 5.50 4.69 -13.49
N GLN A 263 6.21 5.73 -13.96
CA GLN A 263 7.57 5.60 -14.47
C GLN A 263 8.55 5.07 -13.41
N TRP A 264 8.40 5.51 -12.16
CA TRP A 264 9.28 5.10 -11.09
C TRP A 264 9.01 3.65 -10.64
N VAL A 265 7.75 3.28 -10.40
CA VAL A 265 7.39 1.96 -9.84
C VAL A 265 7.56 0.81 -10.84
N THR A 266 7.52 1.12 -12.13
CA THR A 266 7.73 0.16 -13.23
C THR A 266 9.17 0.14 -13.74
N ASN A 267 10.12 0.78 -13.04
CA ASN A 267 11.54 0.64 -13.35
C ASN A 267 11.94 -0.84 -13.19
N PRO A 268 12.66 -1.45 -14.17
CA PRO A 268 13.10 -2.84 -14.06
C PRO A 268 14.10 -3.08 -12.92
N ASP A 269 14.88 -2.05 -12.55
CA ASP A 269 15.79 -2.13 -11.42
C ASP A 269 15.05 -2.13 -10.08
N SER A 270 15.73 -2.57 -9.02
CA SER A 270 15.19 -2.46 -7.66
C SER A 270 14.84 -1.01 -7.31
N LEU A 271 13.68 -0.81 -6.73
CA LEU A 271 13.23 0.51 -6.26
C LEU A 271 14.02 0.97 -5.02
N TYR A 272 14.70 0.04 -4.35
CA TYR A 272 15.33 0.25 -3.05
C TYR A 272 16.82 -0.04 -3.10
N GLN A 273 17.54 0.55 -2.16
CA GLN A 273 18.91 0.12 -1.83
C GLN A 273 18.81 -1.12 -0.96
N ILE A 274 19.42 -2.21 -1.41
CA ILE A 274 19.36 -3.50 -0.73
C ILE A 274 20.65 -3.71 0.05
N ASP A 275 20.50 -4.03 1.33
CA ASP A 275 21.60 -4.50 2.18
C ASP A 275 22.01 -5.90 1.70
N PRO A 276 23.29 -6.11 1.34
CA PRO A 276 23.75 -7.38 0.80
C PRO A 276 23.76 -8.52 1.83
N GLU A 277 23.82 -8.22 3.13
CA GLU A 277 23.86 -9.23 4.19
C GLU A 277 22.48 -9.74 4.55
N THR A 278 21.50 -8.83 4.63
CA THR A 278 20.13 -9.16 5.06
C THR A 278 19.14 -9.33 3.90
N GLY A 279 19.47 -8.87 2.70
CA GLY A 279 18.52 -8.79 1.58
C GLY A 279 17.43 -7.72 1.75
N TRP A 280 17.49 -6.93 2.83
CA TRP A 280 16.45 -5.96 3.14
C TRP A 280 16.72 -4.57 2.55
N ALA A 281 15.63 -3.86 2.26
CA ALA A 281 15.71 -2.47 1.81
C ALA A 281 16.14 -1.54 2.96
N THR A 282 17.22 -0.78 2.75
CA THR A 282 17.76 0.17 3.75
C THR A 282 17.09 1.54 3.69
N ASP A 283 16.41 1.84 2.58
CA ASP A 283 15.81 3.15 2.29
C ASP A 283 14.30 3.09 2.01
N CYS A 284 13.65 1.99 2.36
CA CYS A 284 12.18 1.86 2.38
C CYS A 284 11.60 2.70 3.52
N GLU A 285 10.54 3.47 3.24
CA GLU A 285 9.93 4.37 4.23
C GLU A 285 9.43 3.62 5.47
N THR A 286 8.73 2.51 5.29
CA THR A 286 8.21 1.75 6.43
C THR A 286 9.31 1.22 7.35
N ARG A 287 10.46 0.82 6.79
CA ARG A 287 11.61 0.36 7.58
C ARG A 287 12.31 1.50 8.32
N ARG A 288 12.31 2.70 7.76
CA ARG A 288 12.94 3.87 8.33
C ARG A 288 12.05 4.64 9.29
N ALA A 289 10.73 4.53 9.14
CA ALA A 289 9.78 5.25 9.96
C ALA A 289 9.88 4.81 11.44
N PRO A 290 10.15 5.74 12.38
CA PRO A 290 10.44 5.37 13.77
C PRO A 290 9.24 4.78 14.49
N TYR A 291 8.03 5.14 14.07
CA TYR A 291 6.78 4.66 14.68
C TYR A 291 6.25 3.39 14.03
N PHE A 292 6.72 3.04 12.83
CA PHE A 292 6.18 1.93 12.08
C PHE A 292 6.53 0.59 12.75
N ARG A 293 5.51 -0.23 12.95
CA ARG A 293 5.62 -1.63 13.36
C ARG A 293 4.67 -2.46 12.51
N HIS A 294 5.00 -3.71 12.31
CA HIS A 294 4.06 -4.71 11.86
C HIS A 294 3.64 -5.53 13.09
N VAL A 295 2.36 -5.45 13.42
CA VAL A 295 1.78 -6.13 14.58
C VAL A 295 0.91 -7.29 14.08
N ARG A 296 1.16 -8.46 14.62
CA ARG A 296 0.46 -9.70 14.29
C ARG A 296 -0.83 -9.85 15.06
N THR A 297 -1.64 -10.86 14.74
CA THR A 297 -2.94 -11.13 15.37
C THR A 297 -2.87 -11.49 16.86
N ASP A 298 -1.72 -11.95 17.32
CA ASP A 298 -1.43 -12.20 18.76
C ASP A 298 -0.88 -10.95 19.49
N LEU A 299 -0.88 -9.79 18.84
CA LEU A 299 -0.36 -8.51 19.31
C LEU A 299 1.17 -8.45 19.46
N THR A 300 1.89 -9.45 18.97
CA THR A 300 3.36 -9.39 18.88
C THR A 300 3.81 -8.55 17.70
N THR A 301 5.04 -8.07 17.76
CA THR A 301 5.63 -7.21 16.71
C THR A 301 6.63 -8.01 15.89
N SER A 302 6.56 -7.88 14.57
CA SER A 302 7.58 -8.39 13.66
C SER A 302 8.84 -7.51 13.69
N ASP A 303 10.01 -8.12 13.69
CA ASP A 303 11.31 -7.42 13.66
C ASP A 303 11.60 -6.78 12.29
N SER A 304 10.93 -7.22 11.25
CA SER A 304 11.21 -6.77 9.87
C SER A 304 10.84 -5.31 9.60
N LYS A 305 10.04 -4.66 10.44
CA LYS A 305 9.48 -3.31 10.19
C LYS A 305 8.91 -3.18 8.77
N CYS A 306 8.22 -4.19 8.29
CA CYS A 306 7.61 -4.20 6.97
C CYS A 306 6.13 -4.55 7.11
N CYS A 307 5.26 -3.98 6.27
CA CYS A 307 3.85 -4.36 6.25
C CYS A 307 3.60 -5.77 5.69
N SER A 308 4.63 -6.36 5.08
CA SER A 308 4.63 -7.75 4.62
C SER A 308 6.05 -8.30 4.81
N PRO A 309 6.32 -8.92 5.95
CA PRO A 309 7.68 -9.28 6.37
C PRO A 309 8.47 -10.11 5.35
N ASN A 310 7.81 -10.91 4.56
CA ASN A 310 8.41 -11.91 3.68
C ASN A 310 8.46 -11.48 2.20
N ILE A 311 8.13 -10.23 1.86
CA ILE A 311 8.33 -9.74 0.50
C ILE A 311 9.84 -9.62 0.21
N ASP A 312 10.26 -10.15 -0.94
CA ASP A 312 11.59 -9.85 -1.49
C ASP A 312 11.70 -8.35 -1.80
N CYS A 313 12.51 -7.65 -1.03
CA CYS A 313 12.67 -6.21 -1.19
C CYS A 313 13.21 -5.80 -2.56
N ARG A 314 13.95 -6.68 -3.27
CA ARG A 314 14.49 -6.42 -4.61
C ARG A 314 13.38 -6.19 -5.63
N ASP A 315 12.26 -6.92 -5.47
CA ASP A 315 11.13 -6.87 -6.39
C ASP A 315 9.87 -6.24 -5.79
N CYS A 316 9.99 -5.67 -4.60
CA CYS A 316 8.85 -5.04 -3.95
C CYS A 316 8.40 -3.78 -4.71
N ARG A 317 7.18 -3.86 -5.24
CA ARG A 317 6.46 -2.76 -5.91
C ARG A 317 5.07 -2.55 -5.34
N ALA A 318 4.80 -3.14 -4.18
CA ALA A 318 3.52 -2.99 -3.50
C ALA A 318 3.26 -1.52 -3.20
N TYR A 319 2.13 -1.01 -3.70
CA TYR A 319 1.84 0.42 -3.76
C TYR A 319 1.90 1.14 -2.41
N SER A 320 1.53 0.48 -1.31
CA SER A 320 1.54 1.07 0.02
C SER A 320 2.96 1.45 0.47
N MET A 321 3.94 0.58 0.24
CA MET A 321 5.35 0.86 0.55
C MET A 321 6.00 1.73 -0.52
N ALA A 322 5.76 1.40 -1.79
CA ALA A 322 6.39 2.10 -2.89
C ALA A 322 5.99 3.59 -2.92
N SER A 323 4.70 3.90 -2.82
CA SER A 323 4.25 5.30 -2.85
C SER A 323 4.75 6.11 -1.65
N GLY A 324 4.72 5.57 -0.44
CA GLY A 324 5.29 6.20 0.75
C GLY A 324 6.79 6.45 0.61
N THR A 325 7.53 5.48 0.06
CA THR A 325 8.97 5.63 -0.21
C THR A 325 9.24 6.72 -1.25
N ALA A 326 8.46 6.78 -2.34
CA ALA A 326 8.60 7.84 -3.34
C ALA A 326 8.36 9.24 -2.74
N VAL A 327 7.34 9.38 -1.88
CA VAL A 327 7.06 10.62 -1.16
C VAL A 327 8.20 10.98 -0.20
N SER A 328 8.76 10.04 0.52
CA SER A 328 9.85 10.30 1.48
C SER A 328 11.18 10.69 0.80
N ARG A 329 11.36 10.29 -0.46
CA ARG A 329 12.54 10.61 -1.27
C ARG A 329 12.47 11.99 -1.94
N PHE A 330 11.89 12.97 -1.28
CA PHE A 330 11.76 14.35 -1.75
C PHE A 330 13.03 14.87 -2.44
N ARG A 331 14.20 14.73 -1.83
CA ARG A 331 15.48 15.25 -2.37
C ARG A 331 15.85 14.65 -3.72
N ARG A 332 15.52 13.39 -3.98
CA ARG A 332 15.81 12.72 -5.24
C ARG A 332 15.00 13.30 -6.40
N PHE A 333 13.73 13.58 -6.18
CA PHE A 333 12.85 14.17 -7.18
C PHE A 333 13.06 15.68 -7.32
N ALA A 334 13.26 16.38 -6.22
CA ALA A 334 13.32 17.84 -6.16
C ALA A 334 14.69 18.43 -6.54
N ALA A 335 15.56 17.69 -7.25
CA ALA A 335 16.82 18.24 -7.77
C ALA A 335 16.57 19.30 -8.87
N THR A 336 15.43 19.26 -9.54
CA THR A 336 14.99 20.18 -10.58
C THR A 336 13.58 20.67 -10.33
N TYR A 337 13.19 21.79 -10.96
CA TYR A 337 11.80 22.28 -10.89
C TYR A 337 10.79 21.24 -11.40
N GLN A 338 11.08 20.59 -12.53
CA GLN A 338 10.20 19.54 -13.07
C GLN A 338 10.12 18.35 -12.12
N GLY A 339 11.25 17.87 -11.62
CA GLY A 339 11.26 16.77 -10.64
C GLY A 339 10.48 17.11 -9.36
N PHE A 340 10.47 18.38 -8.91
CA PHE A 340 9.63 18.80 -7.80
C PHE A 340 8.13 18.74 -8.14
N ARG A 341 7.74 19.14 -9.35
CA ARG A 341 6.35 18.99 -9.81
C ARG A 341 5.93 17.51 -9.85
N ASP A 342 6.78 16.68 -10.45
CA ASP A 342 6.56 15.23 -10.51
C ASP A 342 6.41 14.61 -9.10
N TRP A 343 7.24 15.06 -8.17
CA TRP A 343 7.12 14.65 -6.78
C TRP A 343 5.81 15.14 -6.13
N MET A 344 5.36 16.34 -6.45
CA MET A 344 4.07 16.84 -5.95
C MET A 344 2.91 15.99 -6.46
N ASP A 345 2.94 15.56 -7.72
CA ASP A 345 1.90 14.68 -8.28
C ASP A 345 1.88 13.33 -7.56
N ILE A 346 3.05 12.75 -7.25
CA ILE A 346 3.17 11.54 -6.43
C ILE A 346 2.64 11.76 -5.00
N ALA A 347 2.98 12.88 -4.38
CA ALA A 347 2.55 13.22 -3.03
C ALA A 347 1.03 13.40 -2.94
N GLU A 348 0.42 14.03 -3.93
CA GLU A 348 -1.04 14.18 -4.03
C GLU A 348 -1.73 12.86 -4.30
N GLN A 349 -1.18 11.99 -5.17
CA GLN A 349 -1.64 10.62 -5.33
C GLN A 349 -1.64 9.88 -3.99
N TRP A 350 -0.54 9.94 -3.24
CA TRP A 350 -0.45 9.29 -1.92
C TRP A 350 -1.52 9.82 -0.97
N CYS A 351 -1.72 11.14 -0.91
CA CYS A 351 -2.77 11.75 -0.10
C CYS A 351 -4.17 11.27 -0.53
N ALA A 352 -4.46 11.23 -1.82
CA ALA A 352 -5.76 10.77 -2.34
C ALA A 352 -6.03 9.30 -2.01
N LEU A 353 -4.99 8.46 -2.05
CA LEU A 353 -5.10 7.04 -1.72
C LEU A 353 -5.32 6.81 -0.23
N PHE A 354 -4.52 7.42 0.63
CA PHE A 354 -4.48 7.04 2.04
C PHE A 354 -5.26 7.97 2.97
N LEU A 355 -5.45 9.24 2.59
CA LEU A 355 -6.04 10.22 3.46
C LEU A 355 -7.47 10.56 3.01
N ARG A 356 -8.41 10.53 3.96
CA ARG A 356 -9.72 11.16 3.75
C ARG A 356 -9.59 12.65 4.08
N GLU A 357 -10.24 13.51 3.31
CA GLU A 357 -10.48 14.87 3.73
C GLU A 357 -11.37 14.82 4.97
N GLY A 358 -10.82 15.13 6.11
CA GLY A 358 -11.47 15.12 7.43
C GLY A 358 -11.01 16.33 8.24
N PRO A 359 -11.50 16.51 9.47
CA PRO A 359 -11.04 17.58 10.35
C PRO A 359 -9.53 17.57 10.48
N GLU A 360 -8.92 18.73 10.66
CA GLU A 360 -7.47 18.89 10.72
C GLU A 360 -6.85 17.93 11.73
N PRO A 361 -5.74 17.25 11.38
CA PRO A 361 -5.05 16.40 12.32
C PRO A 361 -4.55 17.23 13.49
N THR A 362 -4.71 16.70 14.70
CA THR A 362 -4.03 17.24 15.89
C THR A 362 -2.53 17.30 15.57
N PRO A 363 -1.87 18.46 15.74
CA PRO A 363 -0.45 18.54 15.49
C PRO A 363 0.31 17.51 16.33
N PHE A 364 1.26 16.81 15.71
CA PHE A 364 2.15 15.91 16.42
C PHE A 364 3.02 16.73 17.38
N THR A 365 2.81 16.59 18.67
CA THR A 365 3.75 17.04 19.68
C THR A 365 4.75 15.92 19.94
N ARG A 366 6.00 16.15 19.55
CA ARG A 366 7.10 15.21 19.80
C ARG A 366 7.23 14.97 21.31
N PRO A 367 7.22 13.74 21.80
CA PRO A 367 7.56 13.48 23.20
C PRO A 367 9.00 13.98 23.47
N GLU A 368 9.21 14.74 24.52
CA GLU A 368 10.50 15.38 24.85
C GLU A 368 11.65 14.41 25.17
N SER A 369 11.43 13.09 25.16
CA SER A 369 12.37 12.10 25.68
C SER A 369 12.73 10.94 24.75
N ALA A 370 12.72 11.11 23.44
CA ALA A 370 13.30 10.07 22.57
C ALA A 370 14.81 10.32 22.40
N PRO A 371 15.71 9.43 22.83
CA PRO A 371 17.14 9.58 22.62
C PRO A 371 17.44 9.62 21.12
N ARG A 372 18.37 10.50 20.74
CA ARG A 372 18.94 10.53 19.39
C ARG A 372 19.75 9.25 19.21
N ALA A 373 19.35 8.37 18.28
CA ALA A 373 20.18 7.30 17.75
C ALA A 373 20.96 7.81 16.55
#